data_44427958858ddecf8813b977fe71a9fa
#
_entry.id   44427958858ddecf8813b977fe71a9fa
#
_cell.length_a   1.000
_cell.length_b   1.000
_cell.length_c   1.000
_cell.angle_alpha   90.00
_cell.angle_beta   90.00
_cell.angle_gamma   90.00
#
_symmetry.space_group_name_H-M   'P 1'
#
loop_
_entity.id
_entity.type
_entity.pdbx_description
1 polymer ?
#
loop_
_entity_poly.entity_id
_entity_poly.type
_entity_poly.pdbx_seq_one_letter_code
_entity_poly.pdbx_strand_id
1 'polypeptide(L)'
;INGQDDIIWYTANRQNNGTYTVNVKASAHKNSTGLYNVHLYYVQKDGQLTGVGGTTTQVFIGKKPEISVSANLSISKNENNGTFTIIAKNLKGLEGYKEVKIPFWSHANGMSDIKWYTPTRQADGSYTVTVKASDHENANGRYEAQVFYIDARGQKRFVQKAFVERNDPSKPTGVI
;
A
#
# COMPACT_ATOMS: atom_id res chain seq x y z
N ILE A 1 -1.69 -18.87 16.12
CA ILE A 1 -2.85 -19.77 15.99
C ILE A 1 -2.78 -20.85 17.05
N ASN A 2 -1.62 -21.50 17.23
CA ASN A 2 -1.45 -22.61 18.19
C ASN A 2 -0.94 -22.13 19.56
N GLY A 3 -0.86 -20.82 19.81
CA GLY A 3 -0.27 -20.28 21.02
C GLY A 3 1.21 -20.65 21.13
N GLN A 4 1.60 -21.19 22.30
CA GLN A 4 2.95 -21.71 22.54
C GLN A 4 3.04 -23.24 22.42
N ASP A 5 1.95 -23.90 22.00
CA ASP A 5 1.87 -25.37 21.97
C ASP A 5 2.68 -26.02 20.84
N ASP A 6 3.24 -25.22 19.93
CA ASP A 6 4.06 -25.69 18.81
C ASP A 6 5.43 -25.00 18.76
N ILE A 7 5.93 -24.50 19.89
CA ILE A 7 7.30 -23.97 19.96
C ILE A 7 8.29 -25.09 19.67
N ILE A 8 9.18 -24.84 18.69
CA ILE A 8 10.29 -25.73 18.34
C ILE A 8 11.58 -24.91 18.35
N TRP A 9 12.58 -25.44 18.99
CA TRP A 9 13.92 -24.87 19.01
C TRP A 9 14.75 -25.39 17.85
N TYR A 10 15.35 -24.48 17.11
CA TYR A 10 16.20 -24.79 15.96
C TYR A 10 17.61 -24.24 16.18
N THR A 11 18.62 -25.03 15.83
CA THR A 11 20.00 -24.54 15.79
C THR A 11 20.25 -23.92 14.42
N ALA A 12 20.62 -22.65 14.41
CA ALA A 12 20.97 -21.94 13.18
C ALA A 12 22.41 -22.22 12.76
N ASN A 13 22.64 -22.38 11.45
CA ASN A 13 23.95 -22.62 10.87
C ASN A 13 24.63 -21.30 10.49
N ARG A 14 25.88 -21.10 10.99
CA ARG A 14 26.68 -19.94 10.63
C ARG A 14 27.15 -20.06 9.18
N GLN A 15 26.99 -19.00 8.40
CA GLN A 15 27.45 -18.88 7.02
C GLN A 15 28.80 -18.18 6.96
N ASN A 16 29.50 -18.29 5.80
CA ASN A 16 30.81 -17.69 5.60
C ASN A 16 30.79 -16.15 5.68
N ASN A 17 29.65 -15.52 5.38
CA ASN A 17 29.46 -14.07 5.50
C ASN A 17 29.11 -13.60 6.91
N GLY A 18 29.14 -14.47 7.89
CA GLY A 18 28.83 -14.17 9.29
C GLY A 18 27.34 -14.21 9.65
N THR A 19 26.44 -14.43 8.71
CA THR A 19 25.01 -14.59 8.99
C THR A 19 24.71 -15.99 9.54
N TYR A 20 23.55 -16.13 10.18
CA TYR A 20 23.05 -17.41 10.66
C TYR A 20 21.72 -17.73 9.98
N THR A 21 21.57 -18.96 9.51
CA THR A 21 20.38 -19.41 8.77
C THR A 21 19.85 -20.73 9.33
N VAL A 22 18.53 -20.86 9.27
CA VAL A 22 17.82 -22.11 9.52
C VAL A 22 16.63 -22.22 8.59
N ASN A 23 16.40 -23.41 8.05
CA ASN A 23 15.22 -23.70 7.23
C ASN A 23 14.17 -24.38 8.10
N VAL A 24 13.02 -23.73 8.24
CA VAL A 24 11.91 -24.25 9.03
C VAL A 24 10.79 -24.72 8.10
N LYS A 25 10.35 -25.95 8.26
CA LYS A 25 9.21 -26.49 7.51
C LYS A 25 7.92 -26.16 8.25
N ALA A 26 6.92 -25.62 7.54
CA ALA A 26 5.61 -25.37 8.12
C ALA A 26 4.93 -26.63 8.65
N SER A 27 5.27 -27.81 8.09
CA SER A 27 4.79 -29.11 8.57
C SER A 27 5.22 -29.45 10.00
N ALA A 28 6.36 -28.93 10.46
CA ALA A 28 6.80 -29.05 11.85
C ALA A 28 5.88 -28.26 12.81
N HIS A 29 5.17 -27.27 12.29
CA HIS A 29 4.22 -26.41 13.02
C HIS A 29 2.77 -26.66 12.56
N LYS A 30 2.40 -27.93 12.42
CA LYS A 30 1.03 -28.41 12.10
C LYS A 30 0.48 -27.82 10.78
N ASN A 31 1.33 -27.41 9.84
CA ASN A 31 0.94 -26.71 8.61
C ASN A 31 -0.01 -25.53 8.87
N SER A 32 0.18 -24.79 9.93
CA SER A 32 -0.69 -23.68 10.28
C SER A 32 -0.48 -22.51 9.32
N THR A 33 -1.56 -21.96 8.79
CA THR A 33 -1.57 -20.67 8.10
C THR A 33 -1.74 -19.56 9.11
N GLY A 34 -0.95 -18.50 9.04
CA GLY A 34 -1.08 -17.38 9.96
C GLY A 34 0.25 -16.72 10.31
N LEU A 35 0.24 -15.97 11.41
CA LEU A 35 1.41 -15.26 11.91
C LEU A 35 2.30 -16.22 12.70
N TYR A 36 3.56 -16.27 12.31
CA TYR A 36 4.61 -17.01 13.00
C TYR A 36 5.51 -16.01 13.71
N ASN A 37 5.81 -16.28 14.98
CA ASN A 37 6.78 -15.55 15.77
C ASN A 37 8.12 -16.28 15.73
N VAL A 38 9.19 -15.54 15.48
CA VAL A 38 10.56 -16.07 15.49
C VAL A 38 11.36 -15.28 16.51
N HIS A 39 11.93 -15.98 17.45
CA HIS A 39 12.80 -15.39 18.47
C HIS A 39 14.21 -15.93 18.32
N LEU A 40 15.20 -15.06 18.47
CA LEU A 40 16.63 -15.42 18.45
C LEU A 40 17.20 -15.38 19.85
N TYR A 41 17.92 -16.46 20.19
CA TYR A 41 18.64 -16.56 21.45
C TYR A 41 20.09 -16.98 21.21
N TYR A 42 20.99 -16.48 22.03
CA TYR A 42 22.31 -17.07 22.20
C TYR A 42 22.27 -18.09 23.34
N VAL A 43 22.93 -19.22 23.12
CA VAL A 43 23.22 -20.17 24.19
C VAL A 43 24.60 -19.84 24.77
N GLN A 44 24.66 -19.49 26.05
CA GLN A 44 25.89 -19.18 26.74
C GLN A 44 26.68 -20.49 27.08
N LYS A 45 27.94 -20.35 27.48
CA LYS A 45 28.78 -21.51 27.80
C LYS A 45 28.23 -22.35 28.95
N ASP A 46 27.49 -21.75 29.86
CA ASP A 46 26.82 -22.39 31.00
C ASP A 46 25.44 -22.97 30.62
N GLY A 47 25.04 -22.89 29.35
CA GLY A 47 23.75 -23.35 28.85
C GLY A 47 22.58 -22.35 29.01
N GLN A 48 22.82 -21.17 29.62
CA GLN A 48 21.77 -20.16 29.74
C GLN A 48 21.42 -19.54 28.39
N LEU A 49 20.15 -19.18 28.25
CA LEU A 49 19.62 -18.54 27.04
C LEU A 49 19.55 -17.03 27.20
N THR A 50 20.15 -16.30 26.30
CA THR A 50 20.03 -14.84 26.23
C THR A 50 19.25 -14.47 25.01
N GLY A 51 18.08 -13.82 25.19
CA GLY A 51 17.26 -13.30 24.10
C GLY A 51 17.97 -12.15 23.39
N VAL A 52 18.01 -12.21 22.05
CA VAL A 52 18.68 -11.22 21.21
C VAL A 52 17.68 -10.36 20.46
N GLY A 53 16.58 -10.97 20.03
CA GLY A 53 15.54 -10.27 19.30
C GLY A 53 14.46 -11.20 18.81
N GLY A 54 13.44 -10.62 18.17
CA GLY A 54 12.34 -11.36 17.60
C GLY A 54 11.77 -10.65 16.38
N THR A 55 11.12 -11.43 15.54
CA THR A 55 10.38 -10.93 14.37
C THR A 55 9.17 -11.80 14.12
N THR A 56 8.30 -11.34 13.23
CA THR A 56 7.13 -12.11 12.80
C THR A 56 7.11 -12.26 11.30
N THR A 57 6.56 -13.37 10.83
CA THR A 57 6.30 -13.57 9.40
C THR A 57 4.92 -14.19 9.19
N GLN A 58 4.24 -13.78 8.12
CA GLN A 58 2.97 -14.38 7.72
C GLN A 58 3.23 -15.56 6.79
N VAL A 59 2.74 -16.73 7.18
CA VAL A 59 2.85 -17.97 6.38
C VAL A 59 1.49 -18.35 5.83
N PHE A 60 1.44 -18.72 4.56
CA PHE A 60 0.28 -19.28 3.90
C PHE A 60 0.61 -20.69 3.42
N ILE A 61 -0.17 -21.66 3.87
CA ILE A 61 -0.08 -23.03 3.37
C ILE A 61 -1.06 -23.18 2.20
N GLY A 62 -0.53 -23.41 1.01
CA GLY A 62 -1.28 -23.34 -0.23
C GLY A 62 -1.13 -22.01 -0.97
N LYS A 63 -2.03 -21.74 -1.92
CA LYS A 63 -2.02 -20.46 -2.65
C LYS A 63 -2.42 -19.32 -1.70
N LYS A 64 -1.58 -18.28 -1.61
CA LYS A 64 -1.95 -17.05 -0.90
C LYS A 64 -3.30 -16.56 -1.45
N PRO A 65 -4.31 -16.27 -0.60
CA PRO A 65 -5.55 -15.69 -1.08
C PRO A 65 -5.25 -14.40 -1.87
N GLU A 66 -5.67 -14.33 -3.11
CA GLU A 66 -5.64 -13.09 -3.86
C GLU A 66 -6.79 -12.21 -3.35
N ILE A 67 -6.47 -11.22 -2.55
CA ILE A 67 -7.44 -10.19 -2.16
C ILE A 67 -7.69 -9.35 -3.42
N SER A 68 -8.87 -9.53 -4.00
CA SER A 68 -9.34 -8.70 -5.11
C SER A 68 -9.56 -7.28 -4.60
N VAL A 69 -8.74 -6.34 -5.07
CA VAL A 69 -8.93 -4.92 -4.76
C VAL A 69 -9.69 -4.25 -5.90
N SER A 70 -10.68 -3.44 -5.57
CA SER A 70 -11.41 -2.64 -6.56
C SER A 70 -11.96 -1.37 -5.94
N ALA A 71 -12.20 -0.36 -6.78
CA ALA A 71 -12.88 0.87 -6.45
C ALA A 71 -13.52 1.46 -7.72
N ASN A 72 -14.53 2.29 -7.55
CA ASN A 72 -15.04 3.17 -8.58
C ASN A 72 -14.44 4.56 -8.36
N LEU A 73 -13.67 5.06 -9.33
CA LEU A 73 -13.03 6.36 -9.25
C LEU A 73 -13.68 7.31 -10.24
N SER A 74 -14.06 8.50 -9.78
CA SER A 74 -14.59 9.58 -10.60
C SER A 74 -13.88 10.89 -10.29
N ILE A 75 -13.78 11.75 -11.29
CA ILE A 75 -13.26 13.11 -11.18
C ILE A 75 -14.29 14.05 -11.78
N SER A 76 -14.71 15.02 -11.00
CA SER A 76 -15.47 16.18 -11.49
C SER A 76 -14.61 17.42 -11.43
N LYS A 77 -14.87 18.37 -12.32
CA LYS A 77 -14.16 19.65 -12.39
C LYS A 77 -15.11 20.80 -12.17
N ASN A 78 -14.62 21.86 -11.57
CA ASN A 78 -15.28 23.16 -11.51
C ASN A 78 -14.36 24.19 -12.17
N GLU A 79 -14.67 24.55 -13.41
CA GLU A 79 -13.87 25.48 -14.19
C GLU A 79 -13.88 26.90 -13.61
N ASN A 80 -14.96 27.30 -12.92
CA ASN A 80 -15.08 28.66 -12.37
C ASN A 80 -14.06 28.94 -11.26
N ASN A 81 -13.66 27.93 -10.50
CA ASN A 81 -12.70 28.08 -9.41
C ASN A 81 -11.43 27.21 -9.59
N GLY A 82 -11.29 26.57 -10.74
CA GLY A 82 -10.13 25.74 -11.07
C GLY A 82 -9.91 24.57 -10.12
N THR A 83 -10.98 23.92 -9.66
CA THR A 83 -10.87 22.78 -8.75
C THR A 83 -11.33 21.47 -9.39
N PHE A 84 -10.76 20.37 -8.88
CA PHE A 84 -11.18 19.01 -9.16
C PHE A 84 -11.66 18.35 -7.87
N THR A 85 -12.80 17.68 -7.93
CA THR A 85 -13.25 16.79 -6.83
C THR A 85 -13.09 15.35 -7.28
N ILE A 86 -12.27 14.60 -6.56
CA ILE A 86 -11.97 13.20 -6.84
C ILE A 86 -12.67 12.36 -5.80
N ILE A 87 -13.46 11.38 -6.23
CA ILE A 87 -14.25 10.52 -5.36
C ILE A 87 -13.98 9.07 -5.70
N ALA A 88 -13.53 8.31 -4.71
CA ALA A 88 -13.42 6.85 -4.78
C ALA A 88 -14.57 6.21 -3.97
N LYS A 89 -15.37 5.37 -4.61
CA LYS A 89 -16.52 4.66 -4.02
C LYS A 89 -16.38 3.16 -4.19
N ASN A 90 -17.19 2.40 -3.43
CA ASN A 90 -17.28 0.94 -3.55
C ASN A 90 -15.92 0.26 -3.41
N LEU A 91 -15.10 0.75 -2.47
CA LEU A 91 -13.79 0.19 -2.21
C LEU A 91 -13.92 -1.23 -1.64
N LYS A 92 -13.25 -2.20 -2.28
CA LYS A 92 -13.19 -3.60 -1.84
C LYS A 92 -11.74 -4.01 -1.59
N GLY A 93 -11.57 -4.99 -0.71
CA GLY A 93 -10.25 -5.53 -0.40
C GLY A 93 -9.37 -4.57 0.41
N LEU A 94 -9.99 -3.71 1.24
CA LEU A 94 -9.27 -2.79 2.14
C LEU A 94 -8.67 -3.48 3.35
N GLU A 95 -9.07 -4.73 3.63
CA GLU A 95 -8.59 -5.50 4.76
C GLU A 95 -7.06 -5.68 4.66
N GLY A 96 -6.36 -5.27 5.71
CA GLY A 96 -4.89 -5.31 5.76
C GLY A 96 -4.18 -4.09 5.17
N TYR A 97 -4.93 -3.10 4.67
CA TYR A 97 -4.39 -1.81 4.27
C TYR A 97 -4.64 -0.74 5.33
N LYS A 98 -3.66 0.13 5.50
CA LYS A 98 -3.66 1.17 6.53
C LYS A 98 -4.37 2.45 6.06
N GLU A 99 -4.19 2.80 4.78
CA GLU A 99 -4.69 4.05 4.24
C GLU A 99 -4.94 3.98 2.73
N VAL A 100 -5.72 4.94 2.25
CA VAL A 100 -5.96 5.20 0.83
C VAL A 100 -5.20 6.45 0.42
N LYS A 101 -4.53 6.41 -0.72
CA LYS A 101 -3.84 7.56 -1.32
C LYS A 101 -4.31 7.77 -2.75
N ILE A 102 -4.35 9.02 -3.17
CA ILE A 102 -4.75 9.42 -4.52
C ILE A 102 -3.65 10.32 -5.10
N PRO A 103 -2.71 9.78 -5.91
CA PRO A 103 -1.87 10.61 -6.75
C PRO A 103 -2.70 11.24 -7.87
N PHE A 104 -2.39 12.50 -8.18
CA PHE A 104 -3.03 13.27 -9.23
C PHE A 104 -2.00 14.14 -9.93
N TRP A 105 -2.10 14.27 -11.25
CA TRP A 105 -1.18 15.06 -12.10
C TRP A 105 -1.80 15.44 -13.41
N SER A 106 -1.18 16.41 -14.12
CA SER A 106 -1.52 16.75 -15.50
C SER A 106 -0.67 15.97 -16.49
N HIS A 107 -1.26 15.58 -17.62
CA HIS A 107 -0.48 14.95 -18.69
C HIS A 107 0.39 15.97 -19.46
N ALA A 108 0.05 17.26 -19.41
CA ALA A 108 0.83 18.32 -20.03
C ALA A 108 2.25 18.41 -19.45
N ASN A 109 2.38 18.16 -18.13
CA ASN A 109 3.66 18.20 -17.41
C ASN A 109 4.24 16.81 -17.19
N GLY A 110 3.66 15.78 -17.80
CA GLY A 110 4.01 14.40 -17.54
C GLY A 110 3.76 14.05 -16.06
N MET A 111 4.71 13.37 -15.43
CA MET A 111 4.62 13.08 -13.99
C MET A 111 5.41 14.07 -13.13
N SER A 112 5.90 15.18 -13.68
CA SER A 112 6.73 16.15 -12.93
C SER A 112 5.91 16.92 -11.88
N ASP A 113 4.61 17.06 -12.10
CA ASP A 113 3.68 17.73 -11.19
C ASP A 113 2.86 16.77 -10.31
N ILE A 114 3.22 15.49 -10.25
CA ILE A 114 2.48 14.49 -9.45
C ILE A 114 2.49 14.85 -7.97
N LYS A 115 1.30 14.90 -7.37
CA LYS A 115 1.12 15.06 -5.92
C LYS A 115 0.27 13.92 -5.36
N TRP A 116 0.64 13.47 -4.16
CA TRP A 116 -0.03 12.39 -3.45
C TRP A 116 -0.95 12.96 -2.38
N TYR A 117 -2.23 12.81 -2.58
CA TYR A 117 -3.26 13.32 -1.67
C TYR A 117 -3.75 12.21 -0.73
N THR A 118 -4.11 12.62 0.50
CA THR A 118 -4.81 11.78 1.47
C THR A 118 -6.29 12.17 1.42
N PRO A 119 -7.17 11.35 0.82
CA PRO A 119 -8.58 11.68 0.76
C PRO A 119 -9.24 11.50 2.14
N THR A 120 -10.31 12.23 2.37
CA THR A 120 -11.12 12.11 3.58
C THR A 120 -12.20 11.05 3.38
N ARG A 121 -12.28 10.11 4.34
CA ARG A 121 -13.36 9.11 4.37
C ARG A 121 -14.67 9.77 4.78
N GLN A 122 -15.71 9.56 3.98
CA GLN A 122 -17.06 10.06 4.20
C GLN A 122 -17.91 9.06 5.01
N ALA A 123 -19.07 9.51 5.50
CA ALA A 123 -20.00 8.67 6.27
C ALA A 123 -20.56 7.48 5.44
N ASP A 124 -20.67 7.65 4.11
CA ASP A 124 -21.12 6.60 3.18
C ASP A 124 -20.01 5.60 2.81
N GLY A 125 -18.82 5.73 3.42
CA GLY A 125 -17.65 4.89 3.15
C GLY A 125 -16.85 5.28 1.91
N SER A 126 -17.26 6.30 1.14
CA SER A 126 -16.47 6.85 0.05
C SER A 126 -15.28 7.66 0.58
N TYR A 127 -14.32 7.91 -0.31
CA TYR A 127 -13.16 8.74 -0.04
C TYR A 127 -13.13 9.90 -1.02
N THR A 128 -13.01 11.13 -0.51
CA THR A 128 -13.10 12.35 -1.32
C THR A 128 -11.91 13.26 -1.06
N VAL A 129 -11.38 13.86 -2.12
CA VAL A 129 -10.40 14.94 -2.03
C VAL A 129 -10.70 16.01 -3.08
N THR A 130 -10.51 17.28 -2.71
CA THR A 130 -10.57 18.42 -3.62
C THR A 130 -9.16 18.93 -3.89
N VAL A 131 -8.81 19.08 -5.15
CA VAL A 131 -7.48 19.47 -5.64
C VAL A 131 -7.63 20.74 -6.47
N LYS A 132 -6.67 21.66 -6.40
CA LYS A 132 -6.64 22.87 -7.21
C LYS A 132 -5.80 22.67 -8.48
N ALA A 133 -6.26 23.18 -9.60
CA ALA A 133 -5.48 23.18 -10.84
C ALA A 133 -4.15 23.94 -10.68
N SER A 134 -4.14 24.99 -9.81
CA SER A 134 -2.93 25.74 -9.49
C SER A 134 -1.83 24.91 -8.83
N ASP A 135 -2.20 23.80 -8.17
CA ASP A 135 -1.22 22.85 -7.60
C ASP A 135 -0.50 22.05 -8.70
N HIS A 136 -1.00 22.11 -9.93
CA HIS A 136 -0.52 21.43 -11.13
C HIS A 136 -0.32 22.45 -12.28
N GLU A 137 0.25 23.63 -11.96
CA GLU A 137 0.65 24.68 -12.88
C GLU A 137 -0.50 25.23 -13.76
N ASN A 138 -1.75 25.03 -13.33
CA ASN A 138 -2.94 25.38 -14.12
C ASN A 138 -2.91 24.81 -15.56
N ALA A 139 -2.35 23.62 -15.73
CA ALA A 139 -2.24 23.02 -17.05
C ALA A 139 -3.61 22.81 -17.70
N ASN A 140 -3.66 22.93 -19.01
CA ASN A 140 -4.79 22.51 -19.83
C ASN A 140 -4.60 21.08 -20.32
N GLY A 141 -5.69 20.41 -20.68
CA GLY A 141 -5.68 19.06 -21.20
C GLY A 141 -6.04 18.01 -20.15
N ARG A 142 -5.53 16.82 -20.37
CA ARG A 142 -5.87 15.66 -19.56
C ARG A 142 -5.19 15.66 -18.20
N TYR A 143 -5.97 15.35 -17.19
CA TYR A 143 -5.49 15.03 -15.85
C TYR A 143 -5.82 13.58 -15.50
N GLU A 144 -4.97 12.96 -14.70
CA GLU A 144 -5.15 11.58 -14.23
C GLU A 144 -5.13 11.52 -12.70
N ALA A 145 -6.08 10.79 -12.14
CA ALA A 145 -6.08 10.34 -10.75
C ALA A 145 -5.97 8.83 -10.69
N GLN A 146 -5.24 8.34 -9.70
CA GLN A 146 -5.20 6.92 -9.38
C GLN A 146 -5.56 6.69 -7.91
N VAL A 147 -6.10 5.52 -7.58
CA VAL A 147 -6.31 5.08 -6.20
C VAL A 147 -5.28 4.02 -5.86
N PHE A 148 -4.62 4.20 -4.74
CA PHE A 148 -3.73 3.23 -4.13
C PHE A 148 -4.16 2.89 -2.72
N TYR A 149 -4.07 1.62 -2.37
CA TYR A 149 -4.11 1.16 -0.99
C TYR A 149 -2.68 1.01 -0.48
N ILE A 150 -2.44 1.50 0.74
CA ILE A 150 -1.12 1.45 1.38
C ILE A 150 -1.20 0.52 2.59
N ASP A 151 -0.34 -0.50 2.63
CA ASP A 151 -0.27 -1.44 3.75
C ASP A 151 0.54 -0.87 4.93
N ALA A 152 0.60 -1.62 6.03
CA ALA A 152 1.35 -1.23 7.23
C ALA A 152 2.86 -1.07 7.00
N ARG A 153 3.40 -1.64 5.92
CA ARG A 153 4.81 -1.55 5.51
C ARG A 153 5.08 -0.42 4.51
N GLY A 154 4.03 0.36 4.15
CA GLY A 154 4.12 1.42 3.14
C GLY A 154 4.11 0.90 1.69
N GLN A 155 3.86 -0.39 1.46
CA GLN A 155 3.74 -0.93 0.11
C GLN A 155 2.45 -0.44 -0.55
N LYS A 156 2.57 -0.07 -1.83
CA LYS A 156 1.49 0.53 -2.61
C LYS A 156 0.84 -0.52 -3.50
N ARG A 157 -0.48 -0.65 -3.41
CA ARG A 157 -1.28 -1.47 -4.32
C ARG A 157 -2.14 -0.57 -5.19
N PHE A 158 -1.87 -0.55 -6.49
CA PHE A 158 -2.75 0.12 -7.47
C PHE A 158 -4.12 -0.55 -7.50
N VAL A 159 -5.19 0.27 -7.57
CA VAL A 159 -6.58 -0.20 -7.55
C VAL A 159 -7.33 0.23 -8.82
N GLN A 160 -7.33 1.52 -9.13
CA GLN A 160 -8.10 2.09 -10.24
C GLN A 160 -7.52 3.43 -10.67
N LYS A 161 -7.85 3.86 -11.89
CA LYS A 161 -7.54 5.20 -12.40
C LYS A 161 -8.73 5.83 -13.12
N ALA A 162 -8.74 7.15 -13.17
CA ALA A 162 -9.71 7.94 -13.91
C ALA A 162 -9.05 9.16 -14.55
N PHE A 163 -9.70 9.74 -15.52
CA PHE A 163 -9.23 10.90 -16.28
C PHE A 163 -10.30 11.98 -16.32
N VAL A 164 -9.86 13.23 -16.46
CA VAL A 164 -10.70 14.37 -16.72
C VAL A 164 -9.97 15.34 -17.66
N GLU A 165 -10.69 15.97 -18.57
CA GLU A 165 -10.13 17.03 -19.42
C GLU A 165 -10.46 18.41 -18.83
N ARG A 166 -9.47 19.29 -18.76
CA ARG A 166 -9.61 20.68 -18.35
C ARG A 166 -9.33 21.59 -19.54
N ASN A 167 -10.26 22.48 -19.82
CA ASN A 167 -10.11 23.53 -20.82
C ASN A 167 -10.30 24.87 -20.11
N ASP A 168 -9.21 25.54 -19.78
CA ASP A 168 -9.26 26.89 -19.21
C ASP A 168 -9.48 27.88 -20.36
N PRO A 169 -10.64 28.55 -20.43
CA PRO A 169 -10.94 29.45 -21.52
C PRO A 169 -10.05 30.68 -21.53
N SER A 170 -9.36 31.00 -20.44
CA SER A 170 -8.41 32.10 -20.36
C SER A 170 -7.05 31.80 -20.99
N LYS A 171 -6.76 30.50 -21.24
CA LYS A 171 -5.54 30.06 -21.91
C LYS A 171 -5.86 29.61 -23.33
N PRO A 172 -5.35 30.27 -24.39
CA PRO A 172 -5.57 29.81 -25.75
C PRO A 172 -5.06 28.38 -25.91
N THR A 173 -5.91 27.50 -26.44
CA THR A 173 -5.46 26.18 -26.90
C THR A 173 -4.53 26.45 -28.07
N GLY A 174 -3.25 26.27 -27.87
CA GLY A 174 -2.27 26.35 -28.94
C GLY A 174 -2.60 25.29 -29.99
N VAL A 175 -3.23 25.69 -31.07
CA VAL A 175 -3.24 24.92 -32.31
C VAL A 175 -1.89 25.21 -32.96
N ILE A 176 -1.00 24.22 -32.95
CA ILE A 176 0.18 24.17 -33.80
C ILE A 176 -0.21 23.38 -35.05
#